data_fa0ecd53c0c86479079453aaafd87112
#
_entry.id   fa0ecd53c0c86479079453aaafd87112
#
_cell.length_a   1.000
_cell.length_b   1.000
_cell.length_c   1.000
_cell.angle_alpha   90.00
_cell.angle_beta   90.00
_cell.angle_gamma   90.00
#
_symmetry.space_group_name_H-M   'P 1'
#
loop_
_entity.id
_entity.type
_entity.pdbx_description
1 polymer ?
#
loop_
_entity_poly.entity_id
_entity_poly.type
_entity_poly.pdbx_seq_one_letter_code
_entity_poly.pdbx_strand_id
1 'polypeptide(L)'
;LSTAKKFAGQTAVYGLSTIASRVLTFFMTPVYTRAYVTAAYGIITTMYSYVSMTNALLTLGMETTFFRYLNKHADDKQRVYNNAFASVLAVTLLFIFLALPLSGYLANFIDVSNANKLAEKGIKITNHVVGTTHADFLKYVYLFMATVVIDAWCAIPFVKLRADGKPGRYGAIKLASVFIFVGLNLIFIYAVPFWLNHQLAGSDWISQWYIKGWVGYVFVSELTSSVVTLLLLLPELLHIRFNLNREMLVSMYGYSWPILIANLSYLVNENIDKILLGKLLPGNSLDDVGIYGACCKIAVFLSIFINAFRLGAEPFFFNHAKNKNAGHTYARIMNYFVIAICLIFVALVSNVKLLKYFIKGRDAAQXXXXPNIALLDGFAGYPATAFRLCESGYLYEPVCVV
;
A
#
# COMPACT_ATOMS: atom_id res chain seq x y z
N LEU A 1 -4.88 -25.97 -24.95
CA LEU A 1 -5.16 -24.59 -25.41
C LEU A 1 -6.24 -23.92 -24.55
N SER A 2 -7.29 -24.62 -24.18
CA SER A 2 -8.39 -24.07 -23.34
C SER A 2 -7.93 -23.71 -21.91
N THR A 3 -7.12 -24.57 -21.29
CA THR A 3 -6.62 -24.37 -19.90
C THR A 3 -5.68 -23.16 -19.81
N ALA A 4 -4.77 -23.02 -20.78
CA ALA A 4 -3.85 -21.88 -20.86
C ALA A 4 -4.61 -20.56 -21.09
N LYS A 5 -5.63 -20.56 -21.95
CA LYS A 5 -6.48 -19.39 -22.22
C LYS A 5 -7.28 -19.00 -20.97
N LYS A 6 -7.83 -19.97 -20.25
CA LYS A 6 -8.55 -19.74 -18.99
C LYS A 6 -7.62 -19.14 -17.92
N PHE A 7 -6.42 -19.72 -17.77
CA PHE A 7 -5.39 -19.22 -16.83
C PHE A 7 -4.98 -17.78 -17.15
N ALA A 8 -4.69 -17.51 -18.43
CA ALA A 8 -4.31 -16.16 -18.89
C ALA A 8 -5.44 -15.15 -18.61
N GLY A 9 -6.69 -15.53 -18.86
CA GLY A 9 -7.85 -14.70 -18.57
C GLY A 9 -8.01 -14.41 -17.07
N GLN A 10 -7.82 -15.41 -16.23
CA GLN A 10 -7.87 -15.25 -14.76
C GLN A 10 -6.77 -14.29 -14.27
N THR A 11 -5.54 -14.50 -14.72
CA THR A 11 -4.38 -13.65 -14.37
C THR A 11 -4.61 -12.21 -14.81
N ALA A 12 -5.19 -12.01 -16.00
CA ALA A 12 -5.52 -10.69 -16.51
C ALA A 12 -6.54 -9.98 -15.61
N VAL A 13 -7.56 -10.68 -15.11
CA VAL A 13 -8.57 -10.07 -14.21
C VAL A 13 -7.93 -9.69 -12.87
N TYR A 14 -7.10 -10.55 -12.27
CA TYR A 14 -6.37 -10.23 -11.03
C TYR A 14 -5.48 -9.01 -11.22
N GLY A 15 -4.71 -8.99 -12.32
CA GLY A 15 -3.80 -7.91 -12.63
C GLY A 15 -4.53 -6.60 -12.90
N LEU A 16 -5.55 -6.64 -13.75
CA LEU A 16 -6.32 -5.44 -14.14
C LEU A 16 -7.03 -4.82 -12.94
N SER A 17 -7.62 -5.64 -12.06
CA SER A 17 -8.28 -5.11 -10.85
C SER A 17 -7.27 -4.45 -9.90
N THR A 18 -6.07 -5.02 -9.77
CA THR A 18 -5.00 -4.44 -8.93
C THR A 18 -4.47 -3.14 -9.53
N ILE A 19 -4.24 -3.11 -10.85
CA ILE A 19 -3.79 -1.90 -11.56
C ILE A 19 -4.87 -0.80 -11.46
N ALA A 20 -6.12 -1.14 -11.71
CA ALA A 20 -7.25 -0.20 -11.61
C ALA A 20 -7.32 0.42 -10.21
N SER A 21 -7.15 -0.39 -9.16
CA SER A 21 -7.11 0.09 -7.77
C SER A 21 -5.98 1.11 -7.57
N ARG A 22 -4.77 0.80 -8.04
CA ARG A 22 -3.60 1.71 -7.92
C ARG A 22 -3.81 3.02 -8.68
N VAL A 23 -4.38 2.93 -9.89
CA VAL A 23 -4.67 4.11 -10.73
C VAL A 23 -5.71 5.00 -10.03
N LEU A 24 -6.79 4.43 -9.50
CA LEU A 24 -7.81 5.19 -8.77
C LEU A 24 -7.23 5.87 -7.54
N THR A 25 -6.42 5.16 -6.75
CA THR A 25 -5.75 5.74 -5.58
C THR A 25 -4.74 6.82 -5.98
N PHE A 26 -4.04 6.66 -7.11
CA PHE A 26 -3.13 7.68 -7.65
C PHE A 26 -3.88 8.99 -7.93
N PHE A 27 -5.08 8.91 -8.51
CA PHE A 27 -5.90 10.10 -8.80
C PHE A 27 -6.40 10.80 -7.54
N MET A 28 -6.32 10.18 -6.35
CA MET A 28 -6.59 10.86 -5.09
C MET A 28 -5.48 11.86 -4.70
N THR A 29 -4.27 11.73 -5.24
CA THR A 29 -3.16 12.64 -4.93
C THR A 29 -3.52 14.10 -5.22
N PRO A 30 -3.95 14.49 -6.45
CA PRO A 30 -4.34 15.88 -6.69
C PRO A 30 -5.56 16.32 -5.88
N VAL A 31 -6.44 15.41 -5.48
CA VAL A 31 -7.57 15.74 -4.60
C VAL A 31 -7.04 16.16 -3.23
N TYR A 32 -6.13 15.38 -2.66
CA TYR A 32 -5.56 15.66 -1.35
C TYR A 32 -4.70 16.93 -1.34
N THR A 33 -3.84 17.12 -2.35
CA THR A 33 -2.94 18.28 -2.40
C THR A 33 -3.70 19.59 -2.61
N ARG A 34 -4.90 19.55 -3.20
CA ARG A 34 -5.78 20.72 -3.34
C ARG A 34 -6.65 20.97 -2.12
N ALA A 35 -7.06 19.90 -1.43
CA ALA A 35 -7.97 19.98 -0.29
C ALA A 35 -7.25 20.31 1.02
N TYR A 36 -6.07 19.74 1.21
CA TYR A 36 -5.30 19.83 2.45
C TYR A 36 -4.07 20.73 2.28
N VAL A 37 -3.64 21.37 3.35
CA VAL A 37 -2.35 22.06 3.40
C VAL A 37 -1.20 21.06 3.34
N THR A 38 -0.02 21.51 2.94
CA THR A 38 1.15 20.65 2.68
C THR A 38 1.52 19.79 3.89
N ALA A 39 1.53 20.38 5.09
CA ALA A 39 1.81 19.66 6.35
C ALA A 39 0.82 18.53 6.60
N ALA A 40 -0.48 18.74 6.30
CA ALA A 40 -1.52 17.70 6.46
C ALA A 40 -1.28 16.54 5.48
N TYR A 41 -0.82 16.84 4.26
CA TYR A 41 -0.43 15.79 3.30
C TYR A 41 0.82 15.04 3.79
N GLY A 42 1.72 15.73 4.50
CA GLY A 42 2.88 15.12 5.16
C GLY A 42 2.45 14.07 6.20
N ILE A 43 1.41 14.37 7.00
CA ILE A 43 0.83 13.38 7.95
C ILE A 43 0.33 12.14 7.19
N ILE A 44 -0.42 12.35 6.10
CA ILE A 44 -0.92 11.23 5.27
C ILE A 44 0.27 10.37 4.80
N THR A 45 1.31 10.99 4.23
CA THR A 45 2.49 10.31 3.69
C THR A 45 3.21 9.49 4.77
N THR A 46 3.45 10.10 5.93
CA THR A 46 4.12 9.46 7.08
C THR A 46 3.32 8.25 7.58
N MET A 47 2.01 8.45 7.80
CA MET A 47 1.13 7.38 8.32
C MET A 47 1.09 6.18 7.36
N TYR A 48 0.94 6.43 6.05
CA TYR A 48 0.93 5.33 5.06
C TYR A 48 2.28 4.60 4.97
N SER A 49 3.39 5.27 5.24
CA SER A 49 4.70 4.62 5.31
C SER A 49 4.75 3.62 6.47
N TYR A 50 4.25 4.01 7.65
CA TYR A 50 4.15 3.10 8.80
C TYR A 50 3.14 1.97 8.55
N VAL A 51 1.97 2.27 7.94
CA VAL A 51 0.96 1.25 7.56
C VAL A 51 1.60 0.14 6.71
N SER A 52 2.31 0.55 5.66
CA SER A 52 2.92 -0.36 4.70
C SER A 52 3.91 -1.33 5.38
N MET A 53 4.79 -0.79 6.23
CA MET A 53 5.79 -1.58 6.95
C MET A 53 5.14 -2.52 7.98
N THR A 54 4.17 -2.00 8.75
CA THR A 54 3.45 -2.79 9.78
C THR A 54 2.66 -3.93 9.13
N ASN A 55 1.98 -3.68 8.01
CA ASN A 55 1.19 -4.69 7.32
C ASN A 55 2.07 -5.86 6.84
N ALA A 56 3.28 -5.59 6.35
CA ALA A 56 4.23 -6.64 5.97
C ALA A 56 4.64 -7.51 7.17
N LEU A 57 4.84 -6.87 8.33
CA LEU A 57 5.16 -7.60 9.58
C LEU A 57 3.98 -8.50 9.98
N LEU A 58 2.76 -7.99 9.95
CA LEU A 58 1.56 -8.73 10.40
C LEU A 58 1.22 -9.90 9.48
N THR A 59 1.47 -9.77 8.17
CA THR A 59 1.20 -10.84 7.21
C THR A 59 2.28 -11.94 7.21
N LEU A 60 3.46 -11.69 7.79
CA LEU A 60 4.55 -12.68 7.97
C LEU A 60 5.02 -13.35 6.68
N GLY A 61 4.75 -12.82 5.49
CA GLY A 61 5.02 -13.51 4.24
C GLY A 61 4.16 -14.74 4.03
N MET A 62 3.08 -14.89 4.79
CA MET A 62 2.19 -16.05 4.73
C MET A 62 1.43 -16.16 3.40
N GLU A 63 1.29 -15.07 2.64
CA GLU A 63 0.67 -15.11 1.31
C GLU A 63 1.45 -16.04 0.36
N THR A 64 2.75 -15.82 0.25
CA THR A 64 3.64 -16.65 -0.60
C THR A 64 3.75 -18.07 -0.04
N THR A 65 3.91 -18.19 1.28
CA THR A 65 3.98 -19.48 1.99
C THR A 65 2.73 -20.32 1.72
N PHE A 66 1.56 -19.71 1.74
CA PHE A 66 0.28 -20.37 1.49
C PHE A 66 0.27 -21.06 0.10
N PHE A 67 0.69 -20.33 -0.96
CA PHE A 67 0.73 -20.88 -2.32
C PHE A 67 1.68 -22.10 -2.41
N ARG A 68 2.86 -22.00 -1.80
CA ARG A 68 3.82 -23.10 -1.80
C ARG A 68 3.25 -24.34 -1.11
N TYR A 69 2.67 -24.15 0.08
CA TYR A 69 2.15 -25.26 0.88
C TYR A 69 0.86 -25.84 0.28
N LEU A 70 0.06 -25.04 -0.42
CA LEU A 70 -1.09 -25.55 -1.19
C LEU A 70 -0.66 -26.56 -2.26
N ASN A 71 0.46 -26.27 -2.93
CA ASN A 71 0.98 -27.19 -3.95
C ASN A 71 1.63 -28.43 -3.32
N LYS A 72 2.30 -28.26 -2.18
CA LYS A 72 2.96 -29.36 -1.45
C LYS A 72 1.95 -30.30 -0.79
N HIS A 73 0.82 -29.79 -0.30
CA HIS A 73 -0.22 -30.54 0.41
C HIS A 73 -1.57 -30.41 -0.34
N ALA A 74 -1.59 -30.88 -1.59
CA ALA A 74 -2.76 -30.79 -2.48
C ALA A 74 -4.00 -31.49 -1.90
N ASP A 75 -3.80 -32.53 -1.08
CA ASP A 75 -4.88 -33.32 -0.46
C ASP A 75 -5.46 -32.67 0.80
N ASP A 76 -4.80 -31.67 1.38
CA ASP A 76 -5.21 -31.06 2.68
C ASP A 76 -5.19 -29.52 2.63
N LYS A 77 -5.72 -28.96 1.58
CA LYS A 77 -5.75 -27.52 1.30
C LYS A 77 -6.42 -26.71 2.43
N GLN A 78 -7.45 -27.28 3.04
CA GLN A 78 -8.17 -26.62 4.13
C GLN A 78 -7.29 -26.45 5.37
N ARG A 79 -6.45 -27.44 5.69
CA ARG A 79 -5.53 -27.34 6.82
C ARG A 79 -4.43 -26.30 6.57
N VAL A 80 -3.91 -26.22 5.32
CA VAL A 80 -2.97 -25.15 4.94
C VAL A 80 -3.61 -23.78 5.17
N TYR A 81 -4.87 -23.61 4.74
CA TYR A 81 -5.61 -22.35 4.91
C TYR A 81 -5.78 -22.00 6.39
N ASN A 82 -6.20 -23.00 7.21
CA ASN A 82 -6.39 -22.81 8.64
C ASN A 82 -5.09 -22.39 9.35
N ASN A 83 -3.98 -23.06 9.05
CA ASN A 83 -2.66 -22.76 9.63
C ASN A 83 -2.16 -21.37 9.22
N ALA A 84 -2.29 -21.00 7.94
CA ALA A 84 -1.87 -19.69 7.45
C ALA A 84 -2.68 -18.57 8.11
N PHE A 85 -4.00 -18.71 8.18
CA PHE A 85 -4.86 -17.70 8.81
C PHE A 85 -4.60 -17.63 10.33
N ALA A 86 -4.48 -18.75 11.01
CA ALA A 86 -4.20 -18.79 12.46
C ALA A 86 -2.86 -18.11 12.79
N SER A 87 -1.85 -18.24 11.89
CA SER A 87 -0.56 -17.55 12.05
C SER A 87 -0.73 -16.03 12.03
N VAL A 88 -1.44 -15.52 11.02
CA VAL A 88 -1.71 -14.07 10.88
C VAL A 88 -2.54 -13.60 12.08
N LEU A 89 -3.57 -14.35 12.47
CA LEU A 89 -4.42 -14.01 13.61
C LEU A 89 -3.59 -13.93 14.91
N ALA A 90 -2.73 -14.91 15.17
CA ALA A 90 -1.88 -14.93 16.38
C ALA A 90 -0.95 -13.71 16.44
N VAL A 91 -0.32 -13.34 15.30
CA VAL A 91 0.59 -12.18 15.24
C VAL A 91 -0.19 -10.87 15.38
N THR A 92 -1.38 -10.76 14.78
CA THR A 92 -2.21 -9.55 14.93
C THR A 92 -2.72 -9.40 16.36
N LEU A 93 -3.09 -10.48 17.03
CA LEU A 93 -3.49 -10.44 18.47
C LEU A 93 -2.31 -10.02 19.35
N LEU A 94 -1.12 -10.58 19.10
CA LEU A 94 0.11 -10.17 19.80
C LEU A 94 0.41 -8.69 19.55
N PHE A 95 0.28 -8.22 18.30
CA PHE A 95 0.47 -6.80 17.93
C PHE A 95 -0.51 -5.91 18.71
N ILE A 96 -1.80 -6.26 18.76
CA ILE A 96 -2.82 -5.49 19.52
C ILE A 96 -2.42 -5.44 21.01
N PHE A 97 -2.06 -6.60 21.59
CA PHE A 97 -1.67 -6.71 22.99
C PHE A 97 -0.48 -5.82 23.35
N LEU A 98 0.50 -5.72 22.46
CA LEU A 98 1.70 -4.89 22.65
C LEU A 98 1.46 -3.42 22.31
N ALA A 99 0.75 -3.13 21.21
CA ALA A 99 0.62 -1.79 20.67
C ALA A 99 -0.43 -0.93 21.41
N LEU A 100 -1.52 -1.55 21.91
CA LEU A 100 -2.56 -0.80 22.63
C LEU A 100 -2.03 -0.05 23.87
N PRO A 101 -1.32 -0.72 24.82
CA PRO A 101 -0.76 0.02 25.95
C PRO A 101 0.33 1.01 25.57
N LEU A 102 1.00 0.82 24.43
CA LEU A 102 2.04 1.70 23.93
C LEU A 102 1.51 2.78 22.99
N SER A 103 0.19 2.90 22.82
CA SER A 103 -0.42 3.82 21.83
C SER A 103 -0.01 5.28 22.03
N GLY A 104 0.09 5.75 23.28
CA GLY A 104 0.56 7.11 23.58
C GLY A 104 2.02 7.32 23.18
N TYR A 105 2.87 6.34 23.45
CA TYR A 105 4.27 6.37 23.04
C TYR A 105 4.39 6.35 21.50
N LEU A 106 3.59 5.51 20.83
CA LEU A 106 3.55 5.43 19.37
C LEU A 106 3.07 6.76 18.75
N ALA A 107 2.07 7.40 19.37
CA ALA A 107 1.59 8.71 18.92
C ALA A 107 2.71 9.77 18.99
N ASN A 108 3.45 9.81 20.11
CA ASN A 108 4.61 10.70 20.27
C ASN A 108 5.74 10.37 19.28
N PHE A 109 5.95 9.08 19.02
CA PHE A 109 6.99 8.62 18.07
C PHE A 109 6.65 9.01 16.63
N ILE A 110 5.38 8.91 16.26
CA ILE A 110 4.90 9.24 14.90
C ILE A 110 4.78 10.75 14.71
N ASP A 111 4.54 11.50 15.80
CA ASP A 111 4.42 12.96 15.75
C ASP A 111 5.74 13.59 15.25
N VAL A 112 5.75 13.95 13.98
CA VAL A 112 6.86 14.66 13.34
C VAL A 112 6.60 16.19 13.25
N SER A 113 5.54 16.66 13.91
CA SER A 113 5.19 18.10 13.89
C SER A 113 6.20 18.97 14.65
N ASN A 114 7.01 18.36 15.50
CA ASN A 114 7.95 19.06 16.40
C ASN A 114 7.28 20.14 17.27
N ALA A 115 5.94 20.12 17.32
CA ALA A 115 5.16 21.13 18.02
C ALA A 115 5.58 21.25 19.50
N ASN A 116 5.78 20.10 20.15
CA ASN A 116 6.21 20.05 21.54
C ASN A 116 7.63 20.60 21.71
N LYS A 117 8.55 20.24 20.81
CA LYS A 117 9.95 20.71 20.82
C LYS A 117 10.05 22.21 20.54
N LEU A 118 9.19 22.73 19.66
CA LEU A 118 9.14 24.16 19.34
C LEU A 118 8.54 24.96 20.50
N ALA A 119 7.51 24.40 21.15
CA ALA A 119 6.90 25.00 22.35
C ALA A 119 7.92 25.06 23.51
N GLU A 120 8.71 24.00 23.70
CA GLU A 120 9.79 23.97 24.70
C GLU A 120 10.85 25.06 24.44
N LYS A 121 11.08 25.40 23.18
CA LYS A 121 12.03 26.45 22.77
C LYS A 121 11.38 27.85 22.76
N GLY A 122 10.14 27.98 23.20
CA GLY A 122 9.41 29.27 23.26
C GLY A 122 9.01 29.82 21.90
N ILE A 123 9.07 29.01 20.85
CA ILE A 123 8.70 29.42 19.50
C ILE A 123 7.17 29.26 19.35
N LYS A 124 6.47 30.37 19.25
CA LYS A 124 5.01 30.33 18.99
C LYS A 124 4.71 29.83 17.59
N ILE A 125 3.96 28.73 17.53
CA ILE A 125 3.44 28.21 16.27
C ILE A 125 2.30 29.12 15.84
N THR A 126 2.57 29.98 14.87
CA THR A 126 1.61 30.99 14.39
C THR A 126 0.48 30.40 13.54
N ASN A 127 0.68 29.20 12.97
CA ASN A 127 -0.34 28.56 12.15
C ASN A 127 -0.62 27.15 12.66
N HIS A 128 -1.69 27.00 13.44
CA HIS A 128 -2.18 25.69 13.85
C HIS A 128 -2.74 24.95 12.62
N VAL A 129 -1.99 23.98 12.14
CA VAL A 129 -2.50 23.05 11.13
C VAL A 129 -3.52 22.14 11.83
N VAL A 130 -4.73 22.08 11.29
CA VAL A 130 -5.80 21.23 11.83
C VAL A 130 -5.35 19.76 11.80
N GLY A 131 -5.43 19.08 12.95
CA GLY A 131 -5.08 17.68 13.04
C GLY A 131 -3.64 17.39 13.43
N THR A 132 -2.93 18.37 14.01
CA THR A 132 -1.53 18.18 14.49
C THR A 132 -1.42 18.16 16.02
N THR A 133 -2.54 18.04 16.73
CA THR A 133 -2.48 17.89 18.20
C THR A 133 -2.09 16.46 18.56
N HIS A 134 -1.51 16.28 19.76
CA HIS A 134 -1.20 14.94 20.29
C HIS A 134 -2.46 14.05 20.31
N ALA A 135 -3.61 14.62 20.66
CA ALA A 135 -4.89 13.90 20.67
C ALA A 135 -5.27 13.42 19.25
N ASP A 136 -4.95 14.19 18.21
CA ASP A 136 -5.18 13.77 16.82
C ASP A 136 -4.24 12.62 16.43
N PHE A 137 -2.96 12.72 16.76
CA PHE A 137 -2.01 11.63 16.48
C PHE A 137 -2.42 10.33 17.19
N LEU A 138 -2.96 10.44 18.41
CA LEU A 138 -3.48 9.26 19.14
C LEU A 138 -4.67 8.64 18.40
N LYS A 139 -5.60 9.47 17.90
CA LYS A 139 -6.72 8.99 17.04
C LYS A 139 -6.20 8.31 15.76
N TYR A 140 -5.19 8.90 15.12
CA TYR A 140 -4.58 8.32 13.90
C TYR A 140 -3.97 6.95 14.21
N VAL A 141 -3.28 6.80 15.33
CA VAL A 141 -2.69 5.54 15.76
C VAL A 141 -3.79 4.47 15.95
N TYR A 142 -4.91 4.80 16.61
CA TYR A 142 -6.02 3.85 16.79
C TYR A 142 -6.65 3.45 15.46
N LEU A 143 -6.94 4.42 14.57
CA LEU A 143 -7.49 4.16 13.25
C LEU A 143 -6.54 3.28 12.42
N PHE A 144 -5.26 3.60 12.47
CA PHE A 144 -4.19 2.87 11.83
C PHE A 144 -4.12 1.42 12.34
N MET A 145 -4.07 1.22 13.67
CA MET A 145 -4.00 -0.12 14.27
C MET A 145 -5.19 -0.98 13.83
N ALA A 146 -6.39 -0.41 13.87
CA ALA A 146 -7.60 -1.11 13.44
C ALA A 146 -7.49 -1.49 11.94
N THR A 147 -7.06 -0.55 11.09
CA THR A 147 -6.94 -0.76 9.65
C THR A 147 -5.94 -1.89 9.34
N VAL A 148 -4.70 -1.84 9.89
CA VAL A 148 -3.67 -2.84 9.56
C VAL A 148 -4.05 -4.25 10.05
N VAL A 149 -4.74 -4.34 11.19
CA VAL A 149 -5.23 -5.63 11.72
C VAL A 149 -6.29 -6.22 10.76
N ILE A 150 -7.26 -5.41 10.35
CA ILE A 150 -8.32 -5.85 9.44
C ILE A 150 -7.73 -6.23 8.08
N ASP A 151 -6.80 -5.42 7.55
CA ASP A 151 -6.13 -5.70 6.27
C ASP A 151 -5.34 -7.02 6.33
N ALA A 152 -4.64 -7.28 7.45
CA ALA A 152 -3.92 -8.53 7.65
C ALA A 152 -4.89 -9.73 7.65
N TRP A 153 -6.06 -9.59 8.30
CA TRP A 153 -7.09 -10.64 8.30
C TRP A 153 -7.67 -10.88 6.90
N CYS A 154 -7.72 -9.86 6.04
CA CYS A 154 -8.19 -9.99 4.66
C CYS A 154 -7.15 -10.65 3.74
N ALA A 155 -5.85 -10.63 4.11
CA ALA A 155 -4.77 -11.09 3.24
C ALA A 155 -4.94 -12.56 2.82
N ILE A 156 -5.10 -13.48 3.78
CA ILE A 156 -5.18 -14.92 3.50
C ILE A 156 -6.48 -15.29 2.74
N PRO A 157 -7.69 -14.76 3.10
CA PRO A 157 -8.89 -14.96 2.26
C PRO A 157 -8.72 -14.48 0.81
N PHE A 158 -8.06 -13.35 0.57
CA PHE A 158 -7.76 -12.89 -0.79
C PHE A 158 -6.87 -13.88 -1.55
N VAL A 159 -5.85 -14.41 -0.88
CA VAL A 159 -4.95 -15.43 -1.48
C VAL A 159 -5.74 -16.71 -1.77
N LYS A 160 -6.66 -17.12 -0.89
CA LYS A 160 -7.54 -18.28 -1.10
C LYS A 160 -8.41 -18.09 -2.35
N LEU A 161 -9.02 -16.88 -2.53
CA LEU A 161 -9.81 -16.59 -3.73
C LEU A 161 -8.98 -16.76 -5.02
N ARG A 162 -7.70 -16.35 -4.98
CA ARG A 162 -6.78 -16.56 -6.12
C ARG A 162 -6.49 -18.03 -6.34
N ALA A 163 -6.23 -18.76 -5.26
CA ALA A 163 -5.94 -20.21 -5.31
C ALA A 163 -7.16 -21.01 -5.81
N ASP A 164 -8.38 -20.60 -5.41
CA ASP A 164 -9.63 -21.24 -5.85
C ASP A 164 -10.03 -20.87 -7.30
N GLY A 165 -9.26 -20.01 -7.97
CA GLY A 165 -9.55 -19.57 -9.34
C GLY A 165 -10.84 -18.76 -9.46
N LYS A 166 -11.10 -17.84 -8.50
CA LYS A 166 -12.30 -16.98 -8.47
C LYS A 166 -11.94 -15.51 -8.77
N PRO A 167 -11.44 -15.22 -10.00
CA PRO A 167 -10.95 -13.86 -10.32
C PRO A 167 -12.04 -12.80 -10.29
N GLY A 168 -13.25 -13.11 -10.73
CA GLY A 168 -14.36 -12.15 -10.73
C GLY A 168 -14.70 -11.66 -9.33
N ARG A 169 -14.78 -12.59 -8.36
CA ARG A 169 -15.07 -12.24 -6.96
C ARG A 169 -13.91 -11.44 -6.33
N TYR A 170 -12.67 -11.86 -6.57
CA TYR A 170 -11.47 -11.13 -6.12
C TYR A 170 -11.49 -9.69 -6.64
N GLY A 171 -11.68 -9.54 -7.97
CA GLY A 171 -11.69 -8.23 -8.62
C GLY A 171 -12.83 -7.34 -8.14
N ALA A 172 -14.03 -7.92 -7.99
CA ALA A 172 -15.22 -7.19 -7.50
C ALA A 172 -14.98 -6.64 -6.08
N ILE A 173 -14.44 -7.46 -5.17
CA ILE A 173 -14.15 -7.04 -3.78
C ILE A 173 -13.07 -5.95 -3.78
N LYS A 174 -11.97 -6.12 -4.55
CA LYS A 174 -10.88 -5.13 -4.65
C LYS A 174 -11.40 -3.80 -5.20
N LEU A 175 -12.21 -3.81 -6.24
CA LEU A 175 -12.75 -2.58 -6.83
C LEU A 175 -13.77 -1.94 -5.89
N ALA A 176 -14.64 -2.72 -5.25
CA ALA A 176 -15.61 -2.20 -4.25
C ALA A 176 -14.88 -1.48 -3.11
N SER A 177 -13.82 -2.09 -2.58
CA SER A 177 -12.96 -1.50 -1.54
C SER A 177 -12.46 -0.11 -1.96
N VAL A 178 -11.87 -0.02 -3.15
CA VAL A 178 -11.30 1.25 -3.64
C VAL A 178 -12.40 2.28 -3.93
N PHE A 179 -13.55 1.87 -4.48
CA PHE A 179 -14.65 2.78 -4.72
C PHE A 179 -15.23 3.34 -3.41
N ILE A 180 -15.33 2.53 -2.37
CA ILE A 180 -15.75 2.97 -1.03
C ILE A 180 -14.75 3.97 -0.47
N PHE A 181 -13.44 3.63 -0.52
CA PHE A 181 -12.37 4.52 -0.06
C PHE A 181 -12.42 5.88 -0.76
N VAL A 182 -12.43 5.87 -2.11
CA VAL A 182 -12.45 7.08 -2.93
C VAL A 182 -13.76 7.85 -2.69
N GLY A 183 -14.90 7.16 -2.70
CA GLY A 183 -16.22 7.76 -2.50
C GLY A 183 -16.32 8.49 -1.15
N LEU A 184 -15.92 7.82 -0.07
CA LEU A 184 -15.93 8.43 1.27
C LEU A 184 -15.01 9.65 1.34
N ASN A 185 -13.81 9.55 0.77
CA ASN A 185 -12.89 10.69 0.71
C ASN A 185 -13.52 11.89 -0.02
N LEU A 186 -14.14 11.65 -1.18
CA LEU A 186 -14.83 12.72 -1.94
C LEU A 186 -16.00 13.29 -1.14
N ILE A 187 -16.74 12.45 -0.42
CA ILE A 187 -17.84 12.88 0.45
C ILE A 187 -17.29 13.82 1.54
N PHE A 188 -16.26 13.41 2.29
CA PHE A 188 -15.71 14.22 3.38
C PHE A 188 -15.02 15.50 2.88
N ILE A 189 -14.39 15.46 1.70
CA ILE A 189 -13.61 16.58 1.17
C ILE A 189 -14.52 17.61 0.47
N TYR A 190 -15.53 17.17 -0.27
CA TYR A 190 -16.34 18.03 -1.12
C TYR A 190 -17.82 18.06 -0.71
N ALA A 191 -18.46 16.89 -0.55
CA ALA A 191 -19.91 16.83 -0.32
C ALA A 191 -20.29 17.41 1.04
N VAL A 192 -19.61 17.05 2.12
CA VAL A 192 -19.91 17.57 3.47
C VAL A 192 -19.67 19.09 3.55
N PRO A 193 -18.52 19.64 3.11
CA PRO A 193 -18.38 21.11 3.10
C PRO A 193 -19.40 21.83 2.22
N PHE A 194 -19.77 21.26 1.07
CA PHE A 194 -20.81 21.80 0.22
C PHE A 194 -22.15 21.84 0.97
N TRP A 195 -22.52 20.76 1.65
CA TRP A 195 -23.74 20.62 2.45
C TRP A 195 -23.82 21.69 3.56
N LEU A 196 -22.70 21.87 4.28
CA LEU A 196 -22.60 22.84 5.37
C LEU A 196 -22.66 24.29 4.87
N ASN A 197 -21.99 24.59 3.75
CA ASN A 197 -21.95 25.95 3.17
C ASN A 197 -23.33 26.39 2.67
N HIS A 198 -24.17 25.45 2.21
CA HIS A 198 -25.50 25.75 1.70
C HIS A 198 -26.61 25.59 2.77
N GLN A 199 -26.21 25.29 4.02
CA GLN A 199 -27.12 25.11 5.16
C GLN A 199 -28.30 24.17 4.83
N LEU A 200 -27.99 23.03 4.17
CA LEU A 200 -28.99 22.04 3.81
C LEU A 200 -29.51 21.32 5.08
N ALA A 201 -30.66 20.65 4.96
CA ALA A 201 -31.33 19.97 6.07
C ALA A 201 -30.31 19.03 6.80
N GLY A 202 -30.21 19.20 8.13
CA GLY A 202 -29.27 18.43 8.97
C GLY A 202 -27.85 19.01 9.09
N SER A 203 -27.60 20.19 8.51
CA SER A 203 -26.30 20.88 8.62
C SER A 203 -25.87 21.10 10.07
N ASP A 204 -26.82 21.42 10.96
CA ASP A 204 -26.55 21.66 12.38
C ASP A 204 -26.01 20.41 13.09
N TRP A 205 -26.53 19.24 12.74
CA TRP A 205 -26.05 17.95 13.27
C TRP A 205 -24.64 17.62 12.72
N ILE A 206 -24.41 17.84 11.43
CA ILE A 206 -23.11 17.58 10.78
C ILE A 206 -22.03 18.51 11.35
N SER A 207 -22.38 19.80 11.58
CA SER A 207 -21.44 20.81 12.10
C SER A 207 -20.90 20.49 13.50
N GLN A 208 -21.63 19.67 14.29
CA GLN A 208 -21.21 19.30 15.64
C GLN A 208 -20.00 18.36 15.64
N TRP A 209 -19.82 17.52 14.62
CA TRP A 209 -18.73 16.54 14.59
C TRP A 209 -17.76 16.75 13.42
N TYR A 210 -18.15 17.53 12.42
CA TYR A 210 -17.30 17.73 11.25
C TYR A 210 -16.27 18.84 11.48
N ILE A 211 -14.99 18.50 11.32
CA ILE A 211 -13.86 19.44 11.44
C ILE A 211 -13.28 19.64 10.05
N LYS A 212 -13.49 20.85 9.49
CA LYS A 212 -13.01 21.18 8.15
C LYS A 212 -11.49 21.06 8.05
N GLY A 213 -11.00 20.29 7.10
CA GLY A 213 -9.57 20.11 6.86
C GLY A 213 -8.88 19.06 7.76
N TRP A 214 -9.66 18.34 8.57
CA TRP A 214 -9.09 17.27 9.43
C TRP A 214 -8.70 16.06 8.60
N VAL A 215 -7.41 15.69 8.65
CA VAL A 215 -6.82 14.56 7.88
C VAL A 215 -7.40 13.20 8.29
N GLY A 216 -7.89 13.10 9.52
CA GLY A 216 -8.44 11.85 10.06
C GLY A 216 -9.52 11.22 9.20
N TYR A 217 -10.25 12.02 8.37
CA TYR A 217 -11.26 11.48 7.47
C TYR A 217 -10.68 10.54 6.41
N VAL A 218 -9.42 10.76 6.01
CA VAL A 218 -8.72 9.86 5.09
C VAL A 218 -8.57 8.48 5.74
N PHE A 219 -8.16 8.45 7.02
CA PHE A 219 -7.95 7.21 7.78
C PHE A 219 -9.28 6.53 8.14
N VAL A 220 -10.33 7.31 8.43
CA VAL A 220 -11.70 6.79 8.64
C VAL A 220 -12.21 6.12 7.34
N SER A 221 -11.98 6.75 6.19
CA SER A 221 -12.36 6.19 4.88
C SER A 221 -11.63 4.88 4.59
N GLU A 222 -10.33 4.82 4.93
CA GLU A 222 -9.51 3.61 4.80
C GLU A 222 -10.06 2.49 5.69
N LEU A 223 -10.26 2.78 6.97
CA LEU A 223 -10.80 1.81 7.94
C LEU A 223 -12.18 1.29 7.48
N THR A 224 -13.06 2.19 7.04
CA THR A 224 -14.39 1.79 6.56
C THR A 224 -14.28 0.86 5.34
N SER A 225 -13.39 1.20 4.41
CA SER A 225 -13.11 0.37 3.23
C SER A 225 -12.60 -1.02 3.63
N SER A 226 -11.68 -1.09 4.61
CA SER A 226 -11.14 -2.36 5.13
C SER A 226 -12.21 -3.19 5.83
N VAL A 227 -13.07 -2.56 6.65
CA VAL A 227 -14.20 -3.23 7.32
C VAL A 227 -15.16 -3.83 6.28
N VAL A 228 -15.55 -3.04 5.25
CA VAL A 228 -16.43 -3.55 4.19
C VAL A 228 -15.76 -4.70 3.44
N THR A 229 -14.46 -4.60 3.17
CA THR A 229 -13.67 -5.69 2.55
C THR A 229 -13.74 -6.97 3.39
N LEU A 230 -13.57 -6.84 4.70
CA LEU A 230 -13.66 -7.97 5.64
C LEU A 230 -15.06 -8.61 5.60
N LEU A 231 -16.11 -7.77 5.59
CA LEU A 231 -17.50 -8.24 5.52
C LEU A 231 -17.77 -8.97 4.20
N LEU A 232 -17.23 -8.48 3.08
CA LEU A 232 -17.36 -9.13 1.77
C LEU A 232 -16.58 -10.46 1.70
N LEU A 233 -15.53 -10.59 2.51
CA LEU A 233 -14.71 -11.82 2.63
C LEU A 233 -15.23 -12.76 3.71
N LEU A 234 -16.31 -12.40 4.42
CA LEU A 234 -16.88 -13.19 5.52
C LEU A 234 -17.15 -14.65 5.13
N PRO A 235 -17.70 -14.97 3.93
CA PRO A 235 -17.90 -16.38 3.56
C PRO A 235 -16.60 -17.21 3.57
N GLU A 236 -15.47 -16.62 3.17
CA GLU A 236 -14.16 -17.30 3.21
C GLU A 236 -13.67 -17.48 4.64
N LEU A 237 -13.94 -16.50 5.52
CA LEU A 237 -13.56 -16.53 6.92
C LEU A 237 -14.38 -17.56 7.72
N LEU A 238 -15.68 -17.69 7.45
CA LEU A 238 -16.57 -18.65 8.12
C LEU A 238 -16.20 -20.11 7.80
N HIS A 239 -15.42 -20.37 6.76
CA HIS A 239 -14.92 -21.70 6.43
C HIS A 239 -13.66 -22.09 7.21
N ILE A 240 -13.14 -21.20 8.08
CA ILE A 240 -11.96 -21.49 8.91
C ILE A 240 -12.36 -22.46 10.02
N ARG A 241 -11.58 -23.51 10.17
CA ARG A 241 -11.70 -24.47 11.27
C ARG A 241 -10.35 -24.51 12.00
N PHE A 242 -10.35 -24.28 13.28
CA PHE A 242 -9.10 -24.23 14.08
C PHE A 242 -8.52 -25.63 14.34
N ASN A 243 -8.48 -26.44 13.27
CA ASN A 243 -7.79 -27.73 13.28
C ASN A 243 -6.35 -27.50 12.77
N LEU A 244 -5.46 -27.20 13.70
CA LEU A 244 -4.08 -26.80 13.41
C LEU A 244 -3.16 -28.01 13.43
N ASN A 245 -2.21 -28.05 12.53
CA ASN A 245 -1.14 -29.05 12.50
C ASN A 245 0.17 -28.34 12.86
N ARG A 246 0.73 -28.68 14.02
CA ARG A 246 1.94 -28.05 14.56
C ARG A 246 3.15 -28.25 13.66
N GLU A 247 3.34 -29.45 13.12
CA GLU A 247 4.45 -29.76 12.24
C GLU A 247 4.42 -28.90 10.96
N MET A 248 3.21 -28.82 10.35
CA MET A 248 2.98 -27.98 9.18
C MET A 248 3.22 -26.49 9.53
N LEU A 249 2.74 -26.03 10.69
CA LEU A 249 2.93 -24.65 11.17
C LEU A 249 4.41 -24.29 11.30
N VAL A 250 5.19 -25.12 11.99
CA VAL A 250 6.63 -24.91 12.18
C VAL A 250 7.36 -24.86 10.83
N SER A 251 7.01 -25.80 9.93
CA SER A 251 7.56 -25.84 8.58
C SER A 251 7.19 -24.58 7.77
N MET A 252 5.95 -24.09 7.90
CA MET A 252 5.48 -22.84 7.25
C MET A 252 6.24 -21.63 7.79
N TYR A 253 6.47 -21.52 9.09
CA TYR A 253 7.25 -20.43 9.70
C TYR A 253 8.69 -20.44 9.22
N GLY A 254 9.33 -21.62 9.15
CA GLY A 254 10.69 -21.75 8.62
C GLY A 254 10.84 -21.22 7.20
N TYR A 255 9.79 -21.40 6.38
CA TYR A 255 9.77 -20.90 5.00
C TYR A 255 9.37 -19.42 4.92
N SER A 256 8.44 -18.97 5.77
CA SER A 256 7.92 -17.58 5.70
C SER A 256 8.91 -16.55 6.24
N TRP A 257 9.79 -16.93 7.18
CA TRP A 257 10.73 -16.00 7.83
C TRP A 257 11.69 -15.29 6.84
N PRO A 258 12.37 -16.01 5.92
CA PRO A 258 13.19 -15.31 4.91
C PRO A 258 12.36 -14.41 3.98
N ILE A 259 11.13 -14.81 3.65
CA ILE A 259 10.22 -14.00 2.82
C ILE A 259 9.83 -12.71 3.55
N LEU A 260 9.56 -12.81 4.86
CA LEU A 260 9.26 -11.63 5.68
C LEU A 260 10.43 -10.64 5.66
N ILE A 261 11.66 -11.14 5.86
CA ILE A 261 12.87 -10.28 5.84
C ILE A 261 13.02 -9.60 4.47
N ALA A 262 12.85 -10.35 3.39
CA ALA A 262 12.95 -9.81 2.03
C ALA A 262 11.89 -8.73 1.75
N ASN A 263 10.63 -9.00 2.13
CA ASN A 263 9.53 -8.05 1.98
C ASN A 263 9.74 -6.79 2.82
N LEU A 264 10.19 -6.97 4.07
CA LEU A 264 10.46 -5.86 4.99
C LEU A 264 11.60 -5.00 4.47
N SER A 265 12.70 -5.63 4.00
CA SER A 265 13.83 -4.91 3.39
C SER A 265 13.40 -4.07 2.20
N TYR A 266 12.53 -4.61 1.34
CA TYR A 266 11.97 -3.89 0.21
C TYR A 266 11.15 -2.67 0.68
N LEU A 267 10.25 -2.87 1.66
CA LEU A 267 9.36 -1.80 2.14
C LEU A 267 10.11 -0.74 2.96
N VAL A 268 11.16 -1.13 3.68
CA VAL A 268 12.07 -0.18 4.34
C VAL A 268 12.71 0.70 3.27
N ASN A 269 13.28 0.09 2.23
CA ASN A 269 13.89 0.84 1.12
C ASN A 269 12.90 1.80 0.42
N GLU A 270 11.61 1.44 0.36
CA GLU A 270 10.56 2.25 -0.31
C GLU A 270 10.04 3.40 0.59
N ASN A 271 10.16 3.29 1.91
CA ASN A 271 9.46 4.19 2.83
C ASN A 271 10.36 4.88 3.87
N ILE A 272 11.58 4.39 4.08
CA ILE A 272 12.47 4.92 5.12
C ILE A 272 12.84 6.39 4.89
N ASP A 273 12.97 6.78 3.63
CA ASP A 273 13.24 8.14 3.18
C ASP A 273 12.23 9.15 3.78
N LYS A 274 10.95 8.82 3.68
CA LYS A 274 9.84 9.68 4.17
C LYS A 274 9.86 9.80 5.70
N ILE A 275 10.16 8.69 6.37
CA ILE A 275 10.26 8.63 7.84
C ILE A 275 11.47 9.43 8.33
N LEU A 276 12.64 9.23 7.71
CA LEU A 276 13.88 9.94 8.06
C LEU A 276 13.76 11.43 7.78
N LEU A 277 13.18 11.79 6.64
CA LEU A 277 12.94 13.19 6.29
C LEU A 277 12.15 13.90 7.39
N GLY A 278 11.06 13.27 7.87
CA GLY A 278 10.24 13.82 8.94
C GLY A 278 10.94 13.91 10.29
N LYS A 279 11.91 13.01 10.55
CA LYS A 279 12.59 12.92 11.86
C LYS A 279 13.87 13.76 11.93
N LEU A 280 14.61 13.87 10.84
CA LEU A 280 15.96 14.44 10.83
C LEU A 280 15.99 15.92 10.41
N LEU A 281 15.02 16.37 9.60
CA LEU A 281 15.01 17.75 9.15
C LEU A 281 14.62 18.70 10.30
N PRO A 282 15.40 19.77 10.50
CA PRO A 282 15.01 20.82 11.44
C PRO A 282 13.89 21.70 10.87
N GLY A 283 13.01 22.18 11.71
CA GLY A 283 11.94 23.10 11.31
C GLY A 283 10.64 22.41 10.95
N ASN A 284 10.03 22.82 9.86
CA ASN A 284 8.66 22.40 9.49
C ASN A 284 8.67 21.09 8.63
N SER A 285 9.24 20.05 9.19
CA SER A 285 9.49 18.76 8.50
C SER A 285 8.23 18.14 7.87
N LEU A 286 7.03 18.41 8.41
CA LEU A 286 5.77 17.93 7.84
C LEU A 286 5.49 18.49 6.43
N ASP A 287 5.82 19.78 6.21
CA ASP A 287 5.68 20.37 4.87
C ASP A 287 6.64 19.71 3.88
N ASP A 288 7.89 19.49 4.30
CA ASP A 288 8.91 18.85 3.45
C ASP A 288 8.52 17.41 3.10
N VAL A 289 8.02 16.64 4.08
CA VAL A 289 7.51 15.27 3.85
C VAL A 289 6.29 15.30 2.92
N GLY A 290 5.42 16.31 3.07
CA GLY A 290 4.25 16.47 2.21
C GLY A 290 4.65 16.73 0.75
N ILE A 291 5.57 17.65 0.52
CA ILE A 291 6.10 17.96 -0.83
C ILE A 291 6.78 16.74 -1.43
N TYR A 292 7.68 16.13 -0.67
CA TYR A 292 8.44 14.93 -1.08
C TYR A 292 7.49 13.79 -1.43
N GLY A 293 6.53 13.49 -0.55
CA GLY A 293 5.54 12.43 -0.75
C GLY A 293 4.68 12.63 -1.99
N ALA A 294 4.28 13.89 -2.27
CA ALA A 294 3.52 14.22 -3.48
C ALA A 294 4.38 14.01 -4.74
N CYS A 295 5.66 14.40 -4.68
CA CYS A 295 6.59 14.18 -5.81
C CYS A 295 6.84 12.68 -6.05
N CYS A 296 6.98 11.89 -4.98
CA CYS A 296 7.14 10.42 -5.09
C CYS A 296 5.95 9.75 -5.80
N LYS A 297 4.74 10.34 -5.71
CA LYS A 297 3.56 9.80 -6.42
C LYS A 297 3.73 9.89 -7.96
N ILE A 298 4.53 10.82 -8.48
CA ILE A 298 4.87 10.84 -9.93
C ILE A 298 5.67 9.57 -10.28
N ALA A 299 6.62 9.18 -9.43
CA ALA A 299 7.44 7.98 -9.65
C ALA A 299 6.59 6.69 -9.61
N VAL A 300 5.51 6.67 -8.81
CA VAL A 300 4.57 5.53 -8.78
C VAL A 300 3.98 5.26 -10.17
N PHE A 301 3.88 6.28 -11.03
CA PHE A 301 3.41 6.10 -12.41
C PHE A 301 4.28 5.08 -13.16
N LEU A 302 5.59 5.16 -12.99
CA LEU A 302 6.53 4.19 -13.60
C LEU A 302 6.28 2.77 -13.03
N SER A 303 6.03 2.66 -11.72
CA SER A 303 5.78 1.36 -11.08
C SER A 303 4.49 0.69 -11.58
N ILE A 304 3.49 1.46 -12.02
CA ILE A 304 2.27 0.92 -12.63
C ILE A 304 2.63 0.17 -13.93
N PHE A 305 3.49 0.77 -14.77
CA PHE A 305 3.94 0.12 -16.02
C PHE A 305 4.75 -1.14 -15.72
N ILE A 306 5.67 -1.08 -14.74
CA ILE A 306 6.49 -2.23 -14.33
C ILE A 306 5.58 -3.38 -13.85
N ASN A 307 4.58 -3.08 -13.02
CA ASN A 307 3.65 -4.09 -12.49
C ASN A 307 2.75 -4.64 -13.61
N ALA A 308 2.29 -3.80 -14.54
CA ALA A 308 1.50 -4.23 -15.69
C ALA A 308 2.28 -5.22 -16.56
N PHE A 309 3.56 -4.89 -16.84
CA PHE A 309 4.45 -5.78 -17.58
C PHE A 309 4.65 -7.10 -16.83
N ARG A 310 4.97 -7.05 -15.53
CA ARG A 310 5.21 -8.24 -14.70
C ARG A 310 4.02 -9.21 -14.75
N LEU A 311 2.79 -8.68 -14.63
CA LEU A 311 1.59 -9.49 -14.65
C LEU A 311 1.38 -10.23 -16.00
N GLY A 312 1.79 -9.61 -17.11
CA GLY A 312 1.73 -10.24 -18.43
C GLY A 312 2.92 -11.16 -18.71
N ALA A 313 4.10 -10.75 -18.28
CA ALA A 313 5.36 -11.46 -18.54
C ALA A 313 5.46 -12.77 -17.73
N GLU A 314 4.99 -12.76 -16.47
CA GLU A 314 5.09 -13.90 -15.55
C GLU A 314 4.50 -15.19 -16.16
N PRO A 315 3.21 -15.23 -16.58
CA PRO A 315 2.68 -16.45 -17.20
C PRO A 315 3.34 -16.80 -18.53
N PHE A 316 3.77 -15.80 -19.30
CA PHE A 316 4.49 -16.03 -20.57
C PHE A 316 5.81 -16.77 -20.30
N PHE A 317 6.61 -16.28 -19.33
CA PHE A 317 7.91 -16.88 -19.02
C PHE A 317 7.73 -18.34 -18.53
N PHE A 318 6.78 -18.61 -17.65
CA PHE A 318 6.51 -19.96 -17.18
C PHE A 318 6.10 -20.91 -18.31
N ASN A 319 5.25 -20.45 -19.23
CA ASN A 319 4.79 -21.27 -20.35
C ASN A 319 5.90 -21.57 -21.37
N HIS A 320 6.87 -20.68 -21.51
CA HIS A 320 7.97 -20.80 -22.47
C HIS A 320 9.26 -21.38 -21.87
N ALA A 321 9.29 -21.67 -20.54
CA ALA A 321 10.50 -22.12 -19.84
C ALA A 321 11.09 -23.42 -20.41
N LYS A 322 10.25 -24.29 -20.97
CA LYS A 322 10.67 -25.59 -21.51
C LYS A 322 11.19 -25.52 -22.97
N ASN A 323 11.11 -24.37 -23.62
CA ASN A 323 11.55 -24.20 -25.00
C ASN A 323 13.08 -24.05 -25.08
N LYS A 324 13.71 -24.68 -26.05
CA LYS A 324 15.17 -24.65 -26.25
C LYS A 324 15.75 -23.25 -26.41
N ASN A 325 14.97 -22.30 -26.93
CA ASN A 325 15.38 -20.91 -27.17
C ASN A 325 14.77 -19.93 -26.14
N ALA A 326 14.32 -20.42 -24.97
CA ALA A 326 13.67 -19.59 -23.96
C ALA A 326 14.54 -18.41 -23.52
N GLY A 327 15.82 -18.65 -23.24
CA GLY A 327 16.77 -17.61 -22.80
C GLY A 327 16.89 -16.45 -23.79
N HIS A 328 17.04 -16.77 -25.08
CA HIS A 328 17.14 -15.75 -26.14
C HIS A 328 15.84 -14.92 -26.26
N THR A 329 14.69 -15.58 -26.14
CA THR A 329 13.37 -14.91 -26.16
C THR A 329 13.21 -13.99 -24.95
N TYR A 330 13.61 -14.47 -23.76
CA TYR A 330 13.54 -13.68 -22.51
C TYR A 330 14.45 -12.45 -22.59
N ALA A 331 15.70 -12.63 -23.06
CA ALA A 331 16.64 -11.53 -23.23
C ALA A 331 16.08 -10.45 -24.17
N ARG A 332 15.48 -10.87 -25.28
CA ARG A 332 14.86 -9.95 -26.24
C ARG A 332 13.70 -9.16 -25.62
N ILE A 333 12.81 -9.84 -24.89
CA ILE A 333 11.66 -9.21 -24.21
C ILE A 333 12.17 -8.22 -23.16
N MET A 334 13.17 -8.63 -22.36
CA MET A 334 13.76 -7.76 -21.33
C MET A 334 14.42 -6.52 -21.93
N ASN A 335 15.11 -6.68 -23.05
CA ASN A 335 15.72 -5.52 -23.76
C ASN A 335 14.65 -4.51 -24.18
N TYR A 336 13.55 -4.96 -24.81
CA TYR A 336 12.46 -4.05 -25.19
C TYR A 336 11.80 -3.43 -23.97
N PHE A 337 11.63 -4.20 -22.88
CA PHE A 337 11.06 -3.69 -21.63
C PHE A 337 11.96 -2.59 -21.03
N VAL A 338 13.28 -2.81 -20.97
CA VAL A 338 14.23 -1.81 -20.45
C VAL A 338 14.17 -0.53 -21.29
N ILE A 339 14.19 -0.67 -22.64
CA ILE A 339 14.07 0.48 -23.56
C ILE A 339 12.76 1.23 -23.28
N ALA A 340 11.64 0.53 -23.15
CA ALA A 340 10.33 1.15 -22.89
C ALA A 340 10.32 1.91 -21.55
N ILE A 341 10.88 1.31 -20.49
CA ILE A 341 10.97 1.94 -19.16
C ILE A 341 11.87 3.18 -19.22
N CYS A 342 13.01 3.11 -19.92
CA CYS A 342 13.91 4.25 -20.10
C CYS A 342 13.20 5.39 -20.85
N LEU A 343 12.43 5.08 -21.89
CA LEU A 343 11.65 6.08 -22.65
C LEU A 343 10.58 6.73 -21.77
N ILE A 344 9.85 5.94 -20.96
CA ILE A 344 8.86 6.46 -20.01
C ILE A 344 9.56 7.35 -18.97
N PHE A 345 10.71 6.92 -18.45
CA PHE A 345 11.50 7.71 -17.51
C PHE A 345 11.90 9.06 -18.10
N VAL A 346 12.49 9.07 -19.31
CA VAL A 346 12.88 10.30 -20.00
C VAL A 346 11.65 11.19 -20.23
N ALA A 347 10.53 10.59 -20.66
CA ALA A 347 9.27 11.33 -20.85
C ALA A 347 8.77 11.99 -19.56
N LEU A 348 8.84 11.28 -18.42
CA LEU A 348 8.43 11.83 -17.11
C LEU A 348 9.36 12.99 -16.68
N VAL A 349 10.68 12.80 -16.80
CA VAL A 349 11.67 13.83 -16.41
C VAL A 349 11.57 15.05 -17.31
N SER A 350 11.44 14.86 -18.63
CA SER A 350 11.32 15.97 -19.60
C SER A 350 10.04 16.78 -19.39
N ASN A 351 8.98 16.15 -18.89
CA ASN A 351 7.69 16.78 -18.67
C ASN A 351 7.40 17.07 -17.19
N VAL A 352 8.45 17.14 -16.34
CA VAL A 352 8.28 17.40 -14.90
C VAL A 352 7.55 18.72 -14.65
N LYS A 353 7.78 19.74 -15.49
CA LYS A 353 7.08 21.04 -15.41
C LYS A 353 5.58 20.90 -15.65
N LEU A 354 5.16 19.98 -16.53
CA LEU A 354 3.75 19.68 -16.77
C LEU A 354 3.17 18.85 -15.62
N LEU A 355 3.93 17.86 -15.15
CA LEU A 355 3.51 16.97 -14.08
C LEU A 355 3.28 17.69 -12.75
N LYS A 356 4.01 18.78 -12.48
CA LYS A 356 3.78 19.59 -11.27
C LYS A 356 2.37 20.22 -11.25
N TYR A 357 1.76 20.51 -12.42
CA TYR A 357 0.39 21.00 -12.47
C TYR A 357 -0.63 19.95 -12.04
N PHE A 358 -0.32 18.67 -12.22
CA PHE A 358 -1.13 17.57 -11.71
C PHE A 358 -1.15 17.56 -10.18
N ILE A 359 0.01 17.82 -9.57
CA ILE A 359 0.18 17.83 -8.09
C ILE A 359 -0.13 19.22 -7.50
N LYS A 360 -0.31 20.26 -8.34
CA LYS A 360 -0.47 21.65 -7.90
C LYS A 360 -1.46 21.75 -6.74
N GLY A 361 -0.91 21.92 -5.55
CA GLY A 361 -1.67 22.07 -4.32
C GLY A 361 -2.07 23.50 -4.05
N ARG A 362 -2.63 23.71 -2.85
CA ARG A 362 -3.06 24.99 -2.35
C ARG A 362 -1.88 25.96 -2.20
N ASP A 363 -0.69 25.44 -1.87
CA ASP A 363 0.55 26.20 -1.65
C ASP A 363 1.52 26.02 -2.82
N ALA A 364 1.08 26.35 -4.02
CA ALA A 364 1.75 26.08 -5.31
C ALA A 364 3.17 26.64 -5.44
N ALA A 365 3.57 27.60 -4.60
CA ALA A 365 4.89 28.23 -4.64
C ALA A 365 6.02 27.28 -4.16
N GLN A 366 5.72 26.40 -3.27
CA GLN A 366 6.69 25.48 -2.65
C GLN A 366 7.01 24.20 -3.45
N UNK A 367 6.31 23.91 -4.31
CA UNK A 367 6.51 22.73 -5.09
C UNK A 367 7.50 22.88 -6.24
N UNK A 368 8.09 23.93 -6.32
CA UNK A 368 8.98 24.21 -7.33
C UNK A 368 10.41 23.74 -7.16
N UNK A 369 10.66 23.46 -6.14
CA UNK A 369 12.03 23.09 -5.91
C UNK A 369 12.40 21.61 -5.86
N UNK A 370 11.57 20.75 -5.56
CA UNK A 370 11.91 19.66 -5.41
C UNK A 370 11.64 18.74 -6.29
N PRO A 371 11.05 18.78 -7.29
CA PRO A 371 10.68 17.59 -8.06
C PRO A 371 11.85 16.82 -8.66
N ASN A 372 12.93 17.46 -8.92
CA ASN A 372 14.07 16.80 -9.57
C ASN A 372 14.75 15.76 -8.65
N ILE A 373 14.91 16.07 -7.37
CA ILE A 373 15.59 15.19 -6.40
C ILE A 373 14.66 14.01 -6.05
N ALA A 374 13.39 14.28 -5.74
CA ALA A 374 12.42 13.24 -5.39
C ALA A 374 12.16 12.26 -6.54
N LEU A 375 12.24 12.74 -7.80
CA LEU A 375 12.15 11.86 -8.97
C LEU A 375 13.37 10.93 -9.05
N LEU A 376 14.58 11.48 -8.82
CA LEU A 376 15.81 10.68 -8.86
C LEU A 376 15.83 9.63 -7.72
N ASP A 377 15.44 10.00 -6.52
CA ASP A 377 15.38 9.07 -5.38
C ASP A 377 14.28 8.02 -5.54
N GLY A 378 13.10 8.42 -6.04
CA GLY A 378 12.03 7.48 -6.35
C GLY A 378 12.44 6.49 -7.44
N PHE A 379 13.30 6.90 -8.37
CA PHE A 379 13.81 6.02 -9.41
C PHE A 379 14.99 5.15 -8.96
N ALA A 380 15.75 5.56 -7.94
CA ALA A 380 16.89 4.79 -7.44
C ALA A 380 16.47 3.42 -6.88
N GLY A 381 15.25 3.30 -6.37
CA GLY A 381 14.70 2.03 -5.89
C GLY A 381 14.19 1.09 -6.99
N TYR A 382 13.84 1.61 -8.17
CA TYR A 382 13.19 0.83 -9.23
C TYR A 382 14.13 0.08 -10.17
N PRO A 383 15.32 0.59 -10.53
CA PRO A 383 16.29 -0.24 -11.27
C PRO A 383 16.71 -1.49 -10.51
N ALA A 384 16.78 -1.41 -9.16
CA ALA A 384 17.08 -2.56 -8.32
C ALA A 384 15.99 -3.63 -8.41
N THR A 385 14.71 -3.28 -8.61
CA THR A 385 13.64 -4.27 -8.80
C THR A 385 13.66 -4.90 -10.19
N ALA A 386 14.01 -4.12 -11.22
CA ALA A 386 14.23 -4.67 -12.57
C ALA A 386 15.47 -5.60 -12.58
N PHE A 387 16.52 -5.21 -11.87
CA PHE A 387 17.75 -6.01 -11.73
C PHE A 387 17.50 -7.26 -10.86
N ARG A 388 16.70 -7.15 -9.80
CA ARG A 388 16.31 -8.31 -8.95
C ARG A 388 15.42 -9.31 -9.67
N LEU A 389 14.63 -8.89 -10.66
CA LEU A 389 13.91 -9.82 -11.52
C LEU A 389 14.89 -10.65 -12.36
N CYS A 390 16.08 -10.09 -12.65
CA CYS A 390 17.18 -10.84 -13.28
C CYS A 390 17.99 -11.67 -12.29
N GLU A 391 18.22 -11.16 -11.06
CA GLU A 391 19.05 -11.83 -10.04
C GLU A 391 18.28 -12.85 -9.19
N SER A 392 16.97 -12.69 -9.00
CA SER A 392 16.19 -13.55 -8.12
C SER A 392 15.90 -14.93 -8.70
N GLY A 393 16.56 -15.30 -9.79
CA GLY A 393 16.46 -16.64 -10.35
C GLY A 393 15.11 -16.97 -10.98
N TYR A 394 14.13 -16.03 -10.97
CA TYR A 394 12.86 -16.23 -11.64
C TYR A 394 13.03 -16.44 -13.15
N LEU A 395 14.21 -16.07 -13.67
CA LEU A 395 14.58 -16.31 -15.06
C LEU A 395 15.58 -17.48 -15.24
N TYR A 396 16.24 -17.92 -14.16
CA TYR A 396 17.32 -18.93 -14.28
C TYR A 396 17.01 -20.28 -13.65
N GLU A 397 16.04 -20.37 -12.74
CA GLU A 397 15.71 -21.65 -12.13
C GLU A 397 14.20 -21.92 -12.10
N PRO A 398 13.68 -22.59 -13.14
CA PRO A 398 12.35 -23.19 -13.00
C PRO A 398 12.36 -24.44 -12.12
N VAL A 399 13.50 -24.79 -11.50
CA VAL A 399 13.73 -26.11 -10.90
C VAL A 399 13.95 -26.07 -9.38
N CYS A 400 14.22 -24.93 -8.77
CA CYS A 400 14.37 -24.89 -7.30
C CYS A 400 13.07 -24.61 -6.55
N VAL A 401 11.92 -24.95 -7.13
CA VAL A 401 10.66 -25.04 -6.40
C VAL A 401 10.24 -26.52 -6.37
N VAL A 402 11.00 -27.32 -5.68
CA VAL A 402 10.57 -28.62 -5.20
C VAL A 402 10.47 -28.55 -3.67
#